data_fba19d75d90cfb55265ca00eabb45ba9
#
_entry.id   fba19d75d90cfb55265ca00eabb45ba9
#
_cell.length_a   1.000
_cell.length_b   1.000
_cell.length_c   1.000
_cell.angle_alpha   90.00
_cell.angle_beta   90.00
_cell.angle_gamma   90.00
#
_symmetry.space_group_name_H-M   'P 1'
#
loop_
_entity.id
_entity.type
_entity.pdbx_description
1 polymer ?
#
loop_
_entity_poly.entity_id
_entity_poly.type
_entity_poly.pdbx_seq_one_letter_code
_entity_poly.pdbx_strand_id
1 'polypeptide(L)' 'MSASQMFMEFLAAHAQRQLPAGYSIALWFDSEGISTQLLDPDETRIDRESPLDFATLCEIAQQDAKRRASE' A
#
# COMPACT_ATOMS: atom_id res chain seq x y z
N MET A 1 4.83 -3.03 16.41
CA MET A 1 5.87 -2.99 15.36
C MET A 1 6.51 -1.62 15.33
N SER A 2 7.83 -1.56 15.29
CA SER A 2 8.53 -0.27 15.21
C SER A 2 8.49 0.30 13.80
N ALA A 3 8.72 1.62 13.68
CA ALA A 3 8.77 2.30 12.40
C ALA A 3 9.81 1.70 11.46
N SER A 4 11.00 1.38 11.99
CA SER A 4 12.07 0.83 11.17
C SER A 4 11.75 -0.58 10.70
N GLN A 5 11.09 -1.40 11.51
CA GLN A 5 10.65 -2.73 11.08
C GLN A 5 9.64 -2.65 9.95
N MET A 6 8.66 -1.76 10.08
CA MET A 6 7.64 -1.56 9.04
C MET A 6 8.28 -1.12 7.73
N PHE A 7 9.19 -0.17 7.80
CA PHE A 7 9.91 0.32 6.62
C PHE A 7 10.70 -0.80 5.94
N MET A 8 11.40 -1.63 6.72
CA MET A 8 12.17 -2.75 6.17
C MET A 8 11.26 -3.80 5.53
N GLU A 9 10.11 -4.08 6.13
CA GLU A 9 9.14 -5.00 5.56
C GLU A 9 8.59 -4.50 4.22
N PHE A 10 8.29 -3.21 4.12
CA PHE A 10 7.83 -2.63 2.87
C PHE A 10 8.90 -2.70 1.79
N LEU A 11 10.16 -2.43 2.12
CA LEU A 11 11.25 -2.54 1.16
C LEU A 11 11.42 -3.98 0.65
N ALA A 12 11.41 -4.95 1.57
CA ALA A 12 11.56 -6.36 1.21
C ALA A 12 10.40 -6.83 0.34
N ALA A 13 9.18 -6.46 0.69
CA ALA A 13 7.99 -6.85 -0.05
C ALA A 13 7.91 -6.16 -1.42
N HIS A 14 8.38 -4.93 -1.52
CA HIS A 14 8.44 -4.22 -2.79
C HIS A 14 9.30 -4.97 -3.81
N ALA A 15 10.37 -5.60 -3.35
CA ALA A 15 11.25 -6.39 -4.22
C ALA A 15 10.51 -7.55 -4.90
N GLN A 16 9.39 -8.01 -4.33
CA GLN A 16 8.58 -9.07 -4.89
C GLN A 16 7.59 -8.60 -5.96
N ARG A 17 7.50 -7.30 -6.16
CA ARG A 17 6.68 -6.67 -7.22
C ARG A 17 5.22 -7.15 -7.24
N GLN A 18 4.60 -7.22 -6.06
CA GLN A 18 3.22 -7.68 -5.96
C GLN A 18 2.19 -6.57 -6.21
N LEU A 19 2.63 -5.33 -6.29
CA LEU A 19 1.75 -4.19 -6.52
C LEU A 19 1.43 -4.06 -8.01
N PRO A 20 0.14 -3.99 -8.40
CA PRO A 20 -0.23 -3.83 -9.80
C PRO A 20 0.28 -2.52 -10.39
N ALA A 21 0.46 -2.47 -11.71
CA ALA A 21 0.93 -1.28 -12.41
C ALA A 21 -0.02 -0.10 -12.21
N GLY A 22 0.55 1.07 -11.95
CA GLY A 22 -0.20 2.29 -11.74
C GLY A 22 -0.55 2.57 -10.28
N TYR A 23 -0.50 1.56 -9.42
CA TYR A 23 -0.78 1.73 -8.00
C TYR A 23 0.47 2.18 -7.26
N SER A 24 0.27 2.92 -6.16
CA SER A 24 1.38 3.38 -5.33
C SER A 24 1.02 3.32 -3.85
N ILE A 25 2.04 3.15 -3.01
CA ILE A 25 1.88 3.13 -1.56
C ILE A 25 2.79 4.20 -0.99
N ALA A 26 2.22 5.07 -0.16
CA ALA A 26 2.97 6.09 0.56
C ALA A 26 3.05 5.71 2.04
N LEU A 27 4.24 5.86 2.61
CA LEU A 27 4.46 5.74 4.04
C LEU A 27 4.64 7.14 4.61
N TRP A 28 3.90 7.44 5.67
CA TRP A 28 3.95 8.73 6.32
C TRP A 28 4.39 8.57 7.77
N PHE A 29 5.44 9.28 8.14
CA PHE A 29 5.96 9.27 9.52
C PHE A 29 5.81 10.66 10.10
N ASP A 30 5.21 10.75 11.29
CA ASP A 30 5.12 12.00 12.02
C ASP A 30 5.30 11.74 13.52
N SER A 31 5.14 12.78 14.34
CA SER A 31 5.32 12.66 15.80
C SER A 31 4.30 11.75 16.47
N GLU A 32 3.18 11.46 15.79
CA GLU A 32 2.12 10.61 16.34
C GLU A 32 2.24 9.16 15.87
N GLY A 33 3.10 8.87 14.90
CA GLY A 33 3.34 7.51 14.46
C GLY A 33 3.50 7.36 12.96
N ILE A 34 3.03 6.22 12.45
CA ILE A 34 3.14 5.86 11.04
C ILE A 34 1.76 5.72 10.45
N SER A 35 1.59 6.19 9.23
CA SER A 35 0.39 5.91 8.45
C SER A 35 0.79 5.42 7.06
N THR A 36 -0.13 4.70 6.42
CA THR A 36 0.04 4.22 5.05
C THR A 36 -1.12 4.72 4.20
N GLN A 37 -0.84 4.93 2.92
CA GLN A 37 -1.87 5.30 1.96
C GLN A 37 -1.65 4.50 0.69
N LEU A 38 -2.70 3.86 0.21
CA LEU A 38 -2.69 3.15 -1.07
C LEU A 38 -3.45 3.99 -2.09
N LEU A 39 -2.77 4.35 -3.16
CA LEU A 39 -3.34 5.17 -4.22
C LEU A 39 -3.56 4.33 -5.47
N ASP A 40 -4.72 4.52 -6.11
CA ASP A 40 -5.03 3.87 -7.38
C ASP A 40 -4.38 4.63 -8.56
N PRO A 41 -4.55 4.17 -9.81
CA PRO A 41 -3.94 4.87 -10.95
C PRO A 41 -4.41 6.30 -11.15
N ASP A 42 -5.54 6.67 -10.58
CA ASP A 42 -6.08 8.04 -10.62
C ASP A 42 -5.60 8.88 -9.43
N GLU A 43 -4.68 8.34 -8.63
CA GLU A 43 -4.13 8.98 -7.44
C GLU A 43 -5.17 9.18 -6.34
N THR A 44 -6.22 8.36 -6.33
CA THR A 44 -7.25 8.37 -5.29
C THR A 44 -6.92 7.31 -4.23
N ARG A 45 -7.03 7.67 -2.97
CA ARG A 45 -6.80 6.75 -1.87
C ARG A 45 -7.90 5.71 -1.80
N ILE A 46 -7.54 4.43 -1.78
CA ILE A 46 -8.50 3.32 -1.76
C ILE A 46 -8.41 2.46 -0.51
N ASP A 47 -7.40 2.63 0.34
CA ASP A 47 -7.35 1.97 1.63
C ASP A 47 -8.21 2.74 2.63
N ARG A 48 -8.80 2.00 3.58
CA ARG A 48 -9.71 2.59 4.59
C ARG A 48 -9.12 2.62 5.98
N GLU A 49 -8.05 1.88 6.19
CA GLU A 49 -7.40 1.76 7.48
C GLU A 49 -5.92 2.10 7.36
N SER A 50 -5.34 2.56 8.45
CA SER A 50 -3.93 2.90 8.50
C SER A 50 -3.41 2.74 9.93
N PRO A 51 -2.21 2.19 10.11
CA PRO A 51 -1.35 1.61 9.08
C PRO A 51 -1.76 0.18 8.72
N LEU A 52 -1.53 -0.23 7.48
CA LEU A 52 -1.72 -1.60 7.02
C LEU A 52 -0.39 -2.17 6.54
N ASP A 53 -0.25 -3.49 6.60
CA ASP A 53 0.96 -4.12 6.10
C ASP A 53 0.97 -4.14 4.56
N PHE A 54 2.13 -4.39 3.99
CA PHE A 54 2.31 -4.37 2.54
C PHE A 54 1.44 -5.42 1.86
N ALA A 55 1.36 -6.63 2.43
CA ALA A 55 0.60 -7.71 1.83
C ALA A 55 -0.88 -7.35 1.73
N THR A 56 -1.45 -6.74 2.78
CA THR A 56 -2.84 -6.31 2.80
C THR A 56 -3.09 -5.20 1.77
N LEU A 57 -2.19 -4.23 1.69
CA LEU A 57 -2.31 -3.15 0.72
C LEU A 57 -2.24 -3.68 -0.71
N CYS A 58 -1.33 -4.62 -0.99
CA CYS A 58 -1.24 -5.24 -2.31
C CYS A 58 -2.51 -6.03 -2.67
N GLU A 59 -3.10 -6.71 -1.69
CA GLU A 59 -4.35 -7.44 -1.91
C GLU A 59 -5.48 -6.49 -2.29
N ILE A 60 -5.59 -5.37 -1.59
CA ILE A 60 -6.58 -4.34 -1.92
C ILE A 60 -6.36 -3.82 -3.34
N ALA A 61 -5.11 -3.53 -3.70
CA ALA A 61 -4.77 -3.03 -5.02
C ALA A 61 -5.08 -4.05 -6.10
N GLN A 62 -4.79 -5.33 -5.87
CA GLN A 62 -5.05 -6.39 -6.83
C GLN A 62 -6.55 -6.56 -7.07
N GLN A 63 -7.35 -6.47 -6.01
CA GLN A 63 -8.81 -6.55 -6.15
C GLN A 63 -9.36 -5.34 -6.90
N ASP A 64 -8.85 -4.15 -6.62
CA ASP A 64 -9.26 -2.94 -7.34
C ASP A 64 -8.89 -3.03 -8.83
N ALA A 65 -7.68 -3.50 -9.14
CA ALA A 65 -7.24 -3.68 -10.52
C ALA A 65 -8.12 -4.69 -11.26
N LYS A 66 -8.49 -5.77 -10.58
CA LYS A 66 -9.36 -6.81 -11.15
C LYS A 66 -10.75 -6.25 -11.43
N ARG A 67 -11.30 -5.47 -10.51
CA ARG A 67 -12.58 -4.80 -10.70
C ARG A 67 -12.55 -3.86 -11.91
N ARG A 68 -11.50 -3.07 -12.05
CA ARG A 68 -11.33 -2.15 -13.18
C ARG A 68 -11.23 -2.88 -14.51
N ALA A 69 -10.58 -4.04 -14.53
CA ALA A 69 -10.45 -4.84 -15.73
C ALA A 69 -11.78 -5.44 -16.18
N SER A 70 -12.75 -5.54 -15.27
CA SER A 70 -14.09 -6.09 -15.56
C SER A 70 -15.10 -5.02 -15.98
N GLU A 71 -14.72 -3.76 -15.92
CA GLU A 71 -15.60 -2.65 -16.31
C GLU A 71 -15.54 -2.36 -17.81
#